data_835f514a2daf99ca7b9923eb0a719f6f
#
_entry.id   835f514a2daf99ca7b9923eb0a719f6f
#
_cell.length_a   1.000
_cell.length_b   1.000
_cell.length_c   1.000
_cell.angle_alpha   90.00
_cell.angle_beta   90.00
_cell.angle_gamma   90.00
#
_symmetry.space_group_name_H-M   'P 1'
#
loop_
_entity.id
_entity.type
_entity.pdbx_description
1 polymer ?
#
loop_
_entity_poly.entity_id
_entity_poly.type
_entity_poly.pdbx_seq_one_letter_code
_entity_poly.pdbx_strand_id
1 'polypeptide(L)'
;MKSKPIVPRTQAHQDVEAAIDHYISENAEQAALGFVDALEAAYAHIASHPATGSPRYAQALNIPGLRSWPLTRYPHLVFYMEREDHIDVWRVLHGVRDIPAWLVDDTDSDKRR
;
A
#
# COMPACT_ATOMS: atom_id res chain seq x y z
N MET A 1 -20.47 -5.84 -11.49
CA MET A 1 -19.34 -4.98 -11.86
C MET A 1 -18.08 -5.79 -12.01
N LYS A 2 -17.32 -5.47 -13.03
CA LYS A 2 -16.07 -6.16 -13.23
C LYS A 2 -15.01 -5.62 -12.29
N SER A 3 -14.28 -6.52 -11.66
CA SER A 3 -13.10 -6.11 -10.93
C SER A 3 -11.90 -6.10 -11.85
N LYS A 4 -10.91 -5.28 -11.50
CA LYS A 4 -9.65 -5.19 -12.27
C LYS A 4 -8.59 -6.02 -11.59
N PRO A 5 -7.71 -6.69 -12.36
CA PRO A 5 -6.62 -7.45 -11.73
C PRO A 5 -5.68 -6.54 -10.93
N ILE A 6 -5.21 -7.07 -9.83
CA ILE A 6 -4.24 -6.38 -8.96
C ILE A 6 -2.84 -6.74 -9.49
N VAL A 7 -2.04 -5.71 -9.77
CA VAL A 7 -0.67 -5.90 -10.28
C VAL A 7 0.29 -5.14 -9.37
N PRO A 8 0.86 -5.81 -8.36
CA PRO A 8 1.82 -5.15 -7.48
C PRO A 8 3.16 -4.96 -8.17
N ARG A 9 3.77 -3.81 -7.93
CA ARG A 9 5.14 -3.57 -8.38
C ARG A 9 6.11 -4.35 -7.51
N THR A 10 7.35 -4.47 -7.98
CA THR A 10 8.40 -5.16 -7.25
C THR A 10 8.56 -4.63 -5.84
N GLN A 11 8.54 -3.31 -5.68
CA GLN A 11 8.68 -2.72 -4.34
C GLN A 11 7.51 -3.07 -3.43
N ALA A 12 6.30 -3.18 -3.98
CA ALA A 12 5.15 -3.59 -3.18
C ALA A 12 5.31 -5.03 -2.70
N HIS A 13 5.80 -5.93 -3.57
CA HIS A 13 6.11 -7.29 -3.18
C HIS A 13 7.14 -7.32 -2.06
N GLN A 14 8.19 -6.51 -2.18
CA GLN A 14 9.24 -6.45 -1.16
C GLN A 14 8.69 -5.94 0.15
N ASP A 15 7.80 -4.94 0.12
CA ASP A 15 7.15 -4.43 1.32
C ASP A 15 6.37 -5.53 2.04
N VAL A 16 5.62 -6.34 1.27
CA VAL A 16 4.82 -7.42 1.83
C VAL A 16 5.72 -8.49 2.45
N GLU A 17 6.77 -8.87 1.74
CA GLU A 17 7.71 -9.86 2.24
C GLU A 17 8.37 -9.40 3.53
N ALA A 18 8.77 -8.12 3.57
CA ALA A 18 9.40 -7.56 4.77
C ALA A 18 8.44 -7.56 5.95
N ALA A 19 7.16 -7.27 5.72
CA ALA A 19 6.17 -7.27 6.78
C ALA A 19 5.96 -8.68 7.32
N ILE A 20 5.86 -9.66 6.43
CA ILE A 20 5.69 -11.06 6.83
C ILE A 20 6.90 -11.53 7.64
N ASP A 21 8.10 -11.24 7.13
CA ASP A 21 9.35 -11.61 7.81
C ASP A 21 9.43 -11.01 9.20
N HIS A 22 9.00 -9.76 9.33
CA HIS A 22 8.98 -9.08 10.63
C HIS A 22 8.11 -9.85 11.63
N TYR A 23 6.89 -10.21 11.24
CA TYR A 23 6.01 -10.94 12.15
C TYR A 23 6.55 -12.32 12.49
N ILE A 24 7.15 -13.00 11.52
CA ILE A 24 7.74 -14.31 11.77
C ILE A 24 8.92 -14.19 12.73
N SER A 25 9.78 -13.19 12.54
CA SER A 25 10.95 -12.99 13.38
C SER A 25 10.57 -12.66 14.83
N GLU A 26 9.37 -12.11 15.03
CA GLU A 26 8.86 -11.81 16.36
C GLU A 26 8.09 -12.98 16.96
N ASN A 27 8.18 -14.15 16.38
CA ASN A 27 7.43 -15.34 16.79
C ASN A 27 5.91 -15.11 16.74
N ALA A 28 5.47 -14.28 15.78
CA ALA A 28 4.08 -13.93 15.65
C ALA A 28 3.51 -14.51 14.35
N GLU A 29 3.56 -15.83 14.22
CA GLU A 29 3.09 -16.49 13.00
C GLU A 29 1.62 -16.21 12.71
N GLN A 30 0.80 -16.15 13.77
CA GLN A 30 -0.62 -15.85 13.58
C GLN A 30 -0.81 -14.44 13.03
N ALA A 31 0.03 -13.51 13.49
CA ALA A 31 -0.03 -12.16 12.95
C ALA A 31 0.39 -12.12 11.49
N ALA A 32 1.40 -12.92 11.11
CA ALA A 32 1.81 -13.01 9.71
C ALA A 32 0.68 -13.54 8.83
N LEU A 33 0.00 -14.58 9.26
CA LEU A 33 -1.12 -15.15 8.52
C LEU A 33 -2.28 -14.15 8.43
N GLY A 34 -2.57 -13.47 9.53
CA GLY A 34 -3.61 -12.45 9.55
C GLY A 34 -3.29 -11.28 8.63
N PHE A 35 -2.01 -10.92 8.55
CA PHE A 35 -1.56 -9.86 7.64
C PHE A 35 -1.87 -10.23 6.19
N VAL A 36 -1.55 -11.46 5.79
CA VAL A 36 -1.82 -11.93 4.43
C VAL A 36 -3.32 -11.89 4.15
N ASP A 37 -4.14 -12.37 5.10
CA ASP A 37 -5.59 -12.34 4.93
C ASP A 37 -6.11 -10.91 4.78
N ALA A 38 -5.60 -9.99 5.60
CA ALA A 38 -6.01 -8.60 5.55
C ALA A 38 -5.60 -7.95 4.22
N LEU A 39 -4.41 -8.30 3.72
CA LEU A 39 -3.93 -7.79 2.45
C LEU A 39 -4.81 -8.29 1.31
N GLU A 40 -5.14 -9.58 1.31
CA GLU A 40 -5.99 -10.15 0.26
C GLU A 40 -7.37 -9.51 0.26
N ALA A 41 -7.92 -9.26 1.45
CA ALA A 41 -9.22 -8.59 1.56
C ALA A 41 -9.15 -7.16 1.03
N ALA A 42 -8.05 -6.45 1.33
CA ALA A 42 -7.86 -5.09 0.82
C ALA A 42 -7.74 -5.09 -0.70
N TYR A 43 -6.98 -6.03 -1.25
CA TYR A 43 -6.82 -6.14 -2.70
C TYR A 43 -8.17 -6.43 -3.37
N ALA A 44 -8.97 -7.32 -2.80
CA ALA A 44 -10.29 -7.65 -3.34
C ALA A 44 -11.19 -6.42 -3.35
N HIS A 45 -11.16 -5.64 -2.27
CA HIS A 45 -11.96 -4.42 -2.18
C HIS A 45 -11.51 -3.41 -3.25
N ILE A 46 -10.21 -3.17 -3.34
CA ILE A 46 -9.66 -2.20 -4.29
C ILE A 46 -9.99 -2.62 -5.72
N ALA A 47 -9.88 -3.92 -6.02
CA ALA A 47 -10.16 -4.43 -7.36
C ALA A 47 -11.59 -4.13 -7.78
N SER A 48 -12.54 -4.20 -6.83
CA SER A 48 -13.96 -4.00 -7.12
C SER A 48 -14.40 -2.55 -6.98
N HIS A 49 -13.70 -1.78 -6.11
CA HIS A 49 -14.10 -0.41 -5.80
C HIS A 49 -12.87 0.51 -5.76
N PRO A 50 -12.15 0.66 -6.88
CA PRO A 50 -10.88 1.39 -6.85
C PRO A 50 -11.02 2.87 -6.50
N ALA A 51 -12.18 3.46 -6.73
CA ALA A 51 -12.36 4.89 -6.47
C ALA A 51 -12.62 5.21 -5.00
N THR A 52 -12.74 4.19 -4.13
CA THR A 52 -13.02 4.43 -2.72
C THR A 52 -11.78 4.73 -1.89
N GLY A 53 -10.59 4.47 -2.41
CA GLY A 53 -9.36 4.78 -1.69
C GLY A 53 -9.20 6.29 -1.49
N SER A 54 -8.48 6.66 -0.44
CA SER A 54 -8.24 8.05 -0.10
C SER A 54 -7.26 8.70 -1.06
N PRO A 55 -7.55 9.88 -1.60
CA PRO A 55 -6.59 10.61 -2.44
C PRO A 55 -5.64 11.50 -1.62
N ARG A 56 -5.62 11.33 -0.32
CA ARG A 56 -4.89 12.19 0.61
C ARG A 56 -3.43 12.39 0.20
N TYR A 57 -2.76 11.32 -0.16
CA TYR A 57 -1.32 11.39 -0.46
C TYR A 57 -1.04 11.84 -1.89
N ALA A 58 -2.06 11.87 -2.74
CA ALA A 58 -1.87 12.37 -4.11
C ALA A 58 -1.38 13.82 -4.09
N GLN A 59 -1.97 14.64 -3.23
CA GLN A 59 -1.57 16.04 -3.11
C GLN A 59 -0.22 16.18 -2.40
N ALA A 60 -0.06 15.47 -1.29
CA ALA A 60 1.16 15.59 -0.49
C ALA A 60 2.39 15.19 -1.28
N LEU A 61 2.27 14.18 -2.14
CA LEU A 61 3.38 13.67 -2.91
C LEU A 61 3.41 14.21 -4.34
N ASN A 62 2.41 15.00 -4.71
CA ASN A 62 2.27 15.51 -6.07
C ASN A 62 2.24 14.39 -7.10
N ILE A 63 1.42 13.38 -6.81
CA ILE A 63 1.22 12.23 -7.71
C ILE A 63 -0.28 12.12 -7.97
N PRO A 64 -0.78 12.79 -9.03
CA PRO A 64 -2.21 12.77 -9.32
C PRO A 64 -2.71 11.34 -9.55
N GLY A 65 -3.86 11.03 -8.96
CA GLY A 65 -4.47 9.72 -9.11
C GLY A 65 -4.06 8.70 -8.06
N LEU A 66 -3.05 9.00 -7.24
CA LEU A 66 -2.61 8.07 -6.21
C LEU A 66 -3.67 7.97 -5.12
N ARG A 67 -3.97 6.75 -4.71
CA ARG A 67 -4.93 6.47 -3.64
C ARG A 67 -4.32 5.53 -2.62
N SER A 68 -4.89 5.50 -1.43
CA SER A 68 -4.47 4.57 -0.38
C SER A 68 -5.69 3.92 0.26
N TRP A 69 -5.50 2.69 0.72
CA TRP A 69 -6.56 1.93 1.40
C TRP A 69 -5.93 1.19 2.58
N PRO A 70 -6.50 1.33 3.79
CA PRO A 70 -5.91 0.70 4.97
C PRO A 70 -6.25 -0.77 5.07
N LEU A 71 -5.32 -1.56 5.62
CA LEU A 71 -5.61 -2.92 6.01
C LEU A 71 -6.43 -2.91 7.30
N THR A 72 -7.34 -3.89 7.44
CA THR A 72 -8.10 -4.06 8.66
C THR A 72 -7.19 -4.67 9.73
N ARG A 73 -7.13 -4.05 10.89
CA ARG A 73 -6.40 -4.54 12.07
C ARG A 73 -4.88 -4.47 11.96
N TYR A 74 -4.36 -3.92 10.87
CA TYR A 74 -2.92 -3.76 10.69
C TYR A 74 -2.66 -2.30 10.33
N PRO A 75 -1.53 -1.75 10.76
CA PRO A 75 -1.25 -0.33 10.54
C PRO A 75 -0.68 -0.03 9.15
N HIS A 76 -0.96 -0.87 8.17
CA HIS A 76 -0.43 -0.73 6.83
C HIS A 76 -1.44 -0.11 5.88
N LEU A 77 -0.92 0.59 4.88
CA LEU A 77 -1.72 1.17 3.80
C LEU A 77 -1.24 0.63 2.47
N VAL A 78 -2.19 0.29 1.61
CA VAL A 78 -1.90 -0.09 0.23
C VAL A 78 -1.97 1.18 -0.62
N PHE A 79 -0.88 1.53 -1.26
CA PHE A 79 -0.84 2.68 -2.19
C PHE A 79 -0.98 2.17 -3.60
N TYR A 80 -1.96 2.68 -4.31
CA TYR A 80 -2.28 2.17 -5.64
C TYR A 80 -2.77 3.27 -6.56
N MET A 81 -2.75 2.97 -7.85
CA MET A 81 -3.31 3.85 -8.85
C MET A 81 -4.16 3.00 -9.80
N GLU A 82 -5.37 3.45 -10.06
CA GLU A 82 -6.24 2.75 -10.99
C GLU A 82 -5.80 3.05 -12.42
N ARG A 83 -5.53 1.98 -13.17
CA ARG A 83 -5.24 2.09 -14.59
C ARG A 83 -6.46 1.60 -15.38
N GLU A 84 -6.38 1.72 -16.69
CA GLU A 84 -7.49 1.35 -17.55
C GLU A 84 -7.88 -0.12 -17.39
N ASP A 85 -6.89 -0.99 -17.32
CA ASP A 85 -7.12 -2.43 -17.32
C ASP A 85 -6.62 -3.16 -16.07
N HIS A 86 -6.07 -2.45 -15.10
CA HIS A 86 -5.54 -3.09 -13.88
C HIS A 86 -5.40 -2.07 -12.77
N ILE A 87 -5.14 -2.59 -11.57
CA ILE A 87 -4.81 -1.78 -10.41
C ILE A 87 -3.30 -1.88 -10.20
N ASP A 88 -2.63 -0.75 -10.30
CA ASP A 88 -1.17 -0.64 -10.19
C ASP A 88 -0.83 -0.39 -8.72
N VAL A 89 -0.42 -1.42 -8.00
CA VAL A 89 -0.09 -1.28 -6.57
C VAL A 89 1.37 -0.87 -6.45
N TRP A 90 1.59 0.30 -5.87
CA TRP A 90 2.92 0.89 -5.77
C TRP A 90 3.68 0.45 -4.54
N ARG A 91 3.04 0.52 -3.38
CA ARG A 91 3.67 0.22 -2.10
C ARG A 91 2.66 -0.33 -1.11
N VAL A 92 3.16 -1.08 -0.11
CA VAL A 92 2.38 -1.48 1.06
C VAL A 92 3.21 -1.04 2.26
N LEU A 93 2.86 0.08 2.86
CA LEU A 93 3.69 0.76 3.84
C LEU A 93 3.02 0.84 5.20
N HIS A 94 3.84 0.73 6.25
CA HIS A 94 3.38 0.95 7.62
C HIS A 94 3.03 2.42 7.79
N GLY A 95 1.81 2.71 8.22
CA GLY A 95 1.28 4.08 8.23
C GLY A 95 2.03 5.05 9.13
N VAL A 96 2.67 4.55 10.17
CA VAL A 96 3.41 5.41 11.11
C VAL A 96 4.90 5.36 10.82
N ARG A 97 5.43 4.16 10.56
CA ARG A 97 6.87 3.96 10.46
C ARG A 97 7.44 4.33 9.10
N ASP A 98 6.76 3.91 8.04
CA ASP A 98 7.33 3.98 6.68
C ASP A 98 6.93 5.24 5.91
N ILE A 99 5.68 5.67 6.07
CA ILE A 99 5.16 6.77 5.27
C ILE A 99 5.85 8.09 5.55
N PRO A 100 6.12 8.46 6.82
CA PRO A 100 6.85 9.70 7.07
C PRO A 100 8.23 9.73 6.41
N ALA A 101 8.93 8.58 6.38
CA ALA A 101 10.24 8.52 5.73
C ALA A 101 10.12 8.73 4.23
N TRP A 102 9.10 8.13 3.62
CA TRP A 102 8.84 8.31 2.21
C TRP A 102 8.54 9.76 1.87
N LEU A 103 7.72 10.41 2.69
CA LEU A 103 7.39 11.82 2.50
C LEU A 103 8.62 12.71 2.66
N VAL A 104 9.46 12.40 3.64
CA VAL A 104 10.68 13.17 3.89
C VAL A 104 11.62 13.06 2.69
N ASP A 105 11.80 11.86 2.15
CA ASP A 105 12.66 11.67 0.99
C ASP A 105 12.17 12.50 -0.20
N ASP A 106 10.87 12.50 -0.42
CA ASP A 106 10.29 13.25 -1.51
C ASP A 106 10.46 14.75 -1.29
N THR A 107 10.23 15.20 -0.06
CA THR A 107 10.38 16.59 0.31
C THR A 107 11.82 17.05 0.17
N ASP A 108 12.77 16.21 0.55
CA ASP A 108 14.19 16.52 0.41
C ASP A 108 14.58 16.72 -1.04
N SER A 109 14.05 15.89 -1.92
CA SER A 109 14.30 16.05 -3.36
C SER A 109 13.85 17.41 -3.84
N ASP A 110 12.69 17.86 -3.40
CA ASP A 110 12.16 19.16 -3.75
C ASP A 110 13.05 20.28 -3.23
N LYS A 111 13.52 20.15 -2.00
CA LYS A 111 14.29 21.20 -1.37
C LYS A 111 15.64 21.42 -2.01
N ARG A 112 16.16 20.44 -2.71
CA ARG A 112 17.45 20.57 -3.36
C ARG A 112 17.42 21.39 -4.63
N ARG A 113 16.24 21.74 -5.09
CA ARG A 113 16.11 22.56 -6.28
C ARG A 113 15.89 24.05 -5.94
#